data_0bf210779aa71c3c8e1644f78dd560c9
#
_entry.id   0bf210779aa71c3c8e1644f78dd560c9
#
_cell.length_a   1.000
_cell.length_b   1.000
_cell.length_c   1.000
_cell.angle_alpha   90.00
_cell.angle_beta   90.00
_cell.angle_gamma   90.00
#
_symmetry.space_group_name_H-M   'P 1'
#
loop_
_entity.id
_entity.type
_entity.pdbx_description
1 polymer ?
#
loop_
_entity_poly.entity_id
_entity_poly.type
_entity_poly.pdbx_seq_one_letter_code
_entity_poly.pdbx_strand_id
1 'polypeptide(L)'
;MNLFNKYQKGDHKYASYSMKTSWLVTVLLYALSASIYIAGYVTTGSNKNLLTIVAVLGVLPASKALINSIMKSRVKTVPQDIYDKIEKAKGDLKGFYSLYLTSYETNFFISHAVVTSDSFIGYSDDKNFDQKKFDDHLKKHMKLEGIDSMLIKVFDSADSYITRLKQLNESSQSQTANDKMCKLLMNISL
;
A
#
# COMPACT_ATOMS: atom_id res chain seq x y z
N MET A 1 7.57 13.65 -10.61
CA MET A 1 7.25 14.35 -9.35
C MET A 1 5.73 14.38 -9.21
N ASN A 2 5.14 13.52 -8.35
CA ASN A 2 3.68 13.46 -8.20
C ASN A 2 3.23 14.65 -7.36
N LEU A 3 2.63 15.64 -8.00
CA LEU A 3 2.12 16.88 -7.38
C LEU A 3 1.12 16.65 -6.21
N PHE A 4 0.59 15.44 -6.08
CA PHE A 4 -0.43 15.08 -5.09
C PHE A 4 0.08 14.16 -3.98
N ASN A 5 1.35 13.78 -3.93
CA ASN A 5 1.87 12.89 -2.91
C ASN A 5 2.81 13.63 -1.93
N LYS A 6 2.21 14.10 -0.83
CA LYS A 6 2.96 14.70 0.29
C LYS A 6 3.82 13.67 1.05
N TYR A 7 3.44 12.39 1.02
CA TYR A 7 4.11 11.26 1.67
C TYR A 7 4.49 10.22 0.63
N GLN A 8 5.60 9.50 0.84
CA GLN A 8 6.02 8.41 -0.02
C GLN A 8 5.40 7.09 0.44
N LYS A 9 5.27 6.11 -0.47
CA LYS A 9 4.88 4.75 -0.09
C LYS A 9 5.86 4.21 0.95
N GLY A 10 5.32 3.57 1.99
CA GLY A 10 6.09 3.07 3.11
C GLY A 10 6.21 4.06 4.28
N ASP A 11 5.81 5.34 4.13
CA ASP A 11 5.70 6.26 5.25
C ASP A 11 4.46 5.93 6.12
N HIS A 12 4.56 6.10 7.43
CA HIS A 12 3.47 5.84 8.38
C HIS A 12 2.14 6.54 8.02
N LYS A 13 2.21 7.81 7.56
CA LYS A 13 1.03 8.61 7.21
C LYS A 13 0.54 8.43 5.76
N TYR A 14 1.30 7.68 4.94
CA TYR A 14 0.96 7.50 3.52
C TYR A 14 -0.40 6.83 3.32
N ALA A 15 -0.70 5.77 4.06
CA ALA A 15 -1.96 5.01 3.93
C ALA A 15 -3.18 5.90 4.11
N SER A 16 -3.25 6.65 5.22
CA SER A 16 -4.35 7.58 5.50
C SER A 16 -4.46 8.71 4.48
N TYR A 17 -3.31 9.28 4.06
CA TYR A 17 -3.28 10.35 3.06
C TYR A 17 -3.75 9.86 1.70
N SER A 18 -3.20 8.73 1.23
CA SER A 18 -3.52 8.11 -0.05
C SER A 18 -5.00 7.71 -0.15
N MET A 19 -5.58 7.18 0.94
CA MET A 19 -7.01 6.89 1.05
C MET A 19 -7.86 8.15 0.85
N LYS A 20 -7.59 9.21 1.63
CA LYS A 20 -8.36 10.47 1.55
C LYS A 20 -8.28 11.10 0.15
N THR A 21 -7.09 11.15 -0.44
CA THR A 21 -6.87 11.69 -1.79
C THR A 21 -7.61 10.86 -2.85
N SER A 22 -7.60 9.53 -2.74
CA SER A 22 -8.32 8.66 -3.67
C SER A 22 -9.83 8.88 -3.60
N TRP A 23 -10.42 9.01 -2.41
CA TRP A 23 -11.84 9.33 -2.25
C TRP A 23 -12.20 10.68 -2.84
N LEU A 24 -11.38 11.70 -2.62
CA LEU A 24 -11.59 13.04 -3.20
C LEU A 24 -11.61 12.97 -4.73
N VAL A 25 -10.64 12.29 -5.35
CA VAL A 25 -10.60 12.11 -6.80
C VAL A 25 -11.83 11.37 -7.32
N THR A 26 -12.26 10.32 -6.61
CA THR A 26 -13.46 9.56 -6.97
C THR A 26 -14.72 10.45 -6.98
N VAL A 27 -14.91 11.23 -5.92
CA VAL A 27 -16.07 12.15 -5.81
C VAL A 27 -16.03 13.20 -6.92
N LEU A 28 -14.86 13.77 -7.21
CA LEU A 28 -14.70 14.76 -8.29
C LEU A 28 -15.03 14.19 -9.67
N LEU A 29 -14.60 12.95 -9.97
CA LEU A 29 -14.89 12.29 -11.25
C LEU A 29 -16.39 12.00 -11.41
N TYR A 30 -17.06 11.52 -10.36
CA TYR A 30 -18.51 11.32 -10.40
C TYR A 30 -19.27 12.65 -10.51
N ALA A 31 -18.85 13.69 -9.77
CA ALA A 31 -19.45 15.00 -9.85
C ALA A 31 -19.32 15.61 -11.25
N LEU A 32 -18.16 15.45 -11.90
CA LEU A 32 -17.95 15.89 -13.28
C LEU A 32 -18.89 15.16 -14.24
N SER A 33 -18.98 13.82 -14.17
CA SER A 33 -19.88 13.03 -15.02
C SER A 33 -21.35 13.43 -14.81
N ALA A 34 -21.76 13.63 -13.56
CA ALA A 34 -23.11 14.09 -13.24
C ALA A 34 -23.41 15.50 -13.77
N SER A 35 -22.45 16.41 -13.69
CA SER A 35 -22.58 17.78 -14.23
C SER A 35 -22.79 17.78 -15.73
N ILE A 36 -22.04 16.96 -16.47
CA ILE A 36 -22.19 16.82 -17.92
C ILE A 36 -23.58 16.24 -18.25
N TYR A 37 -24.04 15.25 -17.51
CA TYR A 37 -25.39 14.68 -17.68
C TYR A 37 -26.48 15.72 -17.46
N ILE A 38 -26.41 16.48 -16.37
CA ILE A 38 -27.39 17.52 -16.00
C ILE A 38 -27.40 18.62 -17.09
N ALA A 39 -26.23 19.09 -17.53
CA ALA A 39 -26.12 20.07 -18.60
C ALA A 39 -26.79 19.58 -19.89
N GLY A 40 -26.54 18.31 -20.26
CA GLY A 40 -27.18 17.70 -21.44
C GLY A 40 -28.71 17.64 -21.31
N TYR A 41 -29.21 17.27 -20.15
CA TYR A 41 -30.65 17.20 -19.90
C TYR A 41 -31.32 18.58 -19.95
N VAL A 42 -30.73 19.57 -19.28
CA VAL A 42 -31.27 20.95 -19.21
C VAL A 42 -31.30 21.60 -20.58
N THR A 43 -30.28 21.38 -21.42
CA THR A 43 -30.19 22.02 -22.73
C THR A 43 -31.07 21.40 -23.82
N THR A 44 -31.35 20.08 -23.71
CA THR A 44 -32.11 19.35 -24.74
C THR A 44 -33.50 18.91 -24.33
N GLY A 45 -33.82 18.98 -23.01
CA GLY A 45 -35.08 18.43 -22.44
C GLY A 45 -35.22 16.90 -22.57
N SER A 46 -34.17 16.19 -22.96
CA SER A 46 -34.19 14.74 -23.24
C SER A 46 -32.91 14.07 -22.80
N ASN A 47 -33.02 12.82 -22.34
CA ASN A 47 -31.88 11.96 -22.04
C ASN A 47 -31.18 11.42 -23.30
N LYS A 48 -31.80 11.56 -24.47
CA LYS A 48 -31.28 11.07 -25.76
C LYS A 48 -30.44 12.14 -26.44
N ASN A 49 -29.33 12.51 -25.84
CA ASN A 49 -28.40 13.54 -26.38
C ASN A 49 -26.94 13.06 -26.27
N LEU A 50 -26.05 13.70 -27.00
CA LEU A 50 -24.63 13.38 -27.07
C LEU A 50 -23.95 13.52 -25.69
N LEU A 51 -24.34 14.53 -24.91
CA LEU A 51 -23.77 14.76 -23.56
C LEU A 51 -24.10 13.62 -22.58
N THR A 52 -25.26 12.98 -22.74
CA THR A 52 -25.58 11.76 -21.97
C THR A 52 -24.61 10.63 -22.28
N ILE A 53 -24.24 10.43 -23.54
CA ILE A 53 -23.25 9.40 -23.92
C ILE A 53 -21.89 9.73 -23.32
N VAL A 54 -21.46 10.98 -23.39
CA VAL A 54 -20.19 11.45 -22.79
C VAL A 54 -20.20 11.25 -21.27
N ALA A 55 -21.29 11.59 -20.60
CA ALA A 55 -21.44 11.41 -19.15
C ALA A 55 -21.32 9.92 -18.75
N VAL A 56 -21.98 9.01 -19.47
CA VAL A 56 -21.90 7.56 -19.25
C VAL A 56 -20.47 7.06 -19.45
N LEU A 57 -19.78 7.49 -20.50
CA LEU A 57 -18.37 7.13 -20.69
C LEU A 57 -17.47 7.67 -19.58
N GLY A 58 -17.78 8.83 -19.01
CA GLY A 58 -17.09 9.42 -17.86
C GLY A 58 -17.24 8.62 -16.56
N VAL A 59 -18.29 7.79 -16.43
CA VAL A 59 -18.46 6.89 -15.28
C VAL A 59 -17.40 5.77 -15.26
N LEU A 60 -16.85 5.36 -16.41
CA LEU A 60 -15.84 4.30 -16.48
C LEU A 60 -14.57 4.64 -15.67
N PRO A 61 -13.90 5.78 -15.90
CA PRO A 61 -12.75 6.17 -15.08
C PRO A 61 -13.15 6.45 -13.62
N ALA A 62 -14.36 6.96 -13.36
CA ALA A 62 -14.87 7.16 -12.00
C ALA A 62 -15.02 5.83 -11.25
N SER A 63 -15.52 4.79 -11.90
CA SER A 63 -15.65 3.44 -11.32
C SER A 63 -14.30 2.81 -11.01
N LYS A 64 -13.30 2.98 -11.89
CA LYS A 64 -11.92 2.55 -11.60
C LYS A 64 -11.35 3.27 -10.37
N ALA A 65 -11.56 4.57 -10.26
CA ALA A 65 -11.14 5.35 -9.10
C ALA A 65 -11.86 4.90 -7.82
N LEU A 66 -13.15 4.55 -7.89
CA LEU A 66 -13.92 4.02 -6.78
C LEU A 66 -13.35 2.69 -6.26
N ILE A 67 -13.07 1.73 -7.16
CA ILE A 67 -12.47 0.45 -6.79
C ILE A 67 -11.13 0.67 -6.08
N ASN A 68 -10.28 1.54 -6.63
CA ASN A 68 -8.99 1.88 -6.03
C ASN A 68 -9.15 2.51 -4.64
N SER A 69 -10.16 3.38 -4.44
CA SER A 69 -10.45 3.99 -3.14
C SER A 69 -10.93 2.97 -2.10
N ILE A 70 -11.77 2.02 -2.51
CA ILE A 70 -12.21 0.91 -1.65
C ILE A 70 -11.03 0.03 -1.24
N MET A 71 -10.13 -0.31 -2.18
CA MET A 71 -8.94 -1.10 -1.87
C MET A 71 -8.02 -0.37 -0.88
N LYS A 72 -7.75 0.91 -1.09
CA LYS A 72 -6.94 1.74 -0.16
C LYS A 72 -7.59 1.91 1.21
N SER A 73 -8.91 1.90 1.29
CA SER A 73 -9.63 1.96 2.58
C SER A 73 -9.43 0.71 3.46
N ARG A 74 -8.98 -0.39 2.86
CA ARG A 74 -8.66 -1.63 3.59
C ARG A 74 -7.26 -1.60 4.22
N VAL A 75 -6.41 -0.68 3.80
CA VAL A 75 -5.05 -0.54 4.34
C VAL A 75 -5.14 0.13 5.71
N LYS A 76 -4.76 -0.60 6.76
CA LYS A 76 -4.74 -0.08 8.12
C LYS A 76 -3.52 0.81 8.35
N THR A 77 -3.69 1.85 9.15
CA THR A 77 -2.57 2.65 9.65
C THR A 77 -2.10 2.08 10.98
N VAL A 78 -0.81 1.96 11.16
CA VAL A 78 -0.22 1.50 12.43
C VAL A 78 -0.56 2.50 13.55
N PRO A 79 -1.06 2.05 14.72
CA PRO A 79 -1.31 2.91 15.87
C PRO A 79 -0.06 3.67 16.30
N GLN A 80 -0.23 4.90 16.81
CA GLN A 80 0.88 5.79 17.12
C GLN A 80 1.80 5.24 18.21
N ASP A 81 1.26 4.55 19.19
CA ASP A 81 2.02 3.92 20.28
C ASP A 81 2.94 2.81 19.77
N ILE A 82 2.47 2.00 18.82
CA ILE A 82 3.28 0.95 18.18
C ILE A 82 4.31 1.59 17.25
N TYR A 83 3.92 2.62 16.51
CA TYR A 83 4.84 3.38 15.66
C TYR A 83 6.03 3.92 16.45
N ASP A 84 5.78 4.59 17.57
CA ASP A 84 6.83 5.20 18.40
C ASP A 84 7.80 4.14 18.98
N LYS A 85 7.28 2.97 19.35
CA LYS A 85 8.10 1.83 19.80
C LYS A 85 8.97 1.27 18.68
N ILE A 86 8.40 1.11 17.49
CA ILE A 86 9.12 0.61 16.30
C ILE A 86 10.22 1.59 15.89
N GLU A 87 9.93 2.90 15.83
CA GLU A 87 10.93 3.92 15.46
C GLU A 87 12.12 3.92 16.41
N LYS A 88 11.88 3.80 17.71
CA LYS A 88 12.95 3.69 18.71
C LYS A 88 13.78 2.40 18.58
N ALA A 89 13.15 1.30 18.18
CA ALA A 89 13.82 0.01 18.09
C ALA A 89 14.59 -0.18 16.78
N LYS A 90 14.07 0.36 15.64
CA LYS A 90 14.67 0.16 14.32
C LYS A 90 15.93 1.02 14.10
N GLY A 91 16.05 2.15 14.81
CA GLY A 91 17.16 3.09 14.56
C GLY A 91 17.26 3.49 13.09
N ASP A 92 18.45 3.32 12.50
CA ASP A 92 18.74 3.68 11.09
C ASP A 92 18.31 2.64 10.06
N LEU A 93 17.73 1.51 10.48
CA LEU A 93 17.27 0.48 9.55
C LEU A 93 16.17 1.02 8.64
N LYS A 94 16.26 0.69 7.34
CA LYS A 94 15.26 1.11 6.34
C LYS A 94 13.95 0.33 6.52
N GLY A 95 12.94 1.00 7.01
CA GLY A 95 11.62 0.43 7.29
C GLY A 95 10.53 0.96 6.37
N PHE A 96 9.46 0.17 6.24
CA PHE A 96 8.27 0.47 5.44
C PHE A 96 7.02 0.20 6.26
N TYR A 97 6.11 1.16 6.29
CA TYR A 97 4.84 1.06 7.00
C TYR A 97 3.67 0.73 6.07
N SER A 98 2.68 0.03 6.62
CA SER A 98 1.38 -0.19 6.00
C SER A 98 1.47 -0.75 4.57
N LEU A 99 2.31 -1.77 4.37
CA LEU A 99 2.41 -2.47 3.10
C LEU A 99 1.20 -3.38 2.89
N TYR A 100 0.48 -3.18 1.79
CA TYR A 100 -0.64 -4.03 1.40
C TYR A 100 -0.30 -4.70 0.06
N LEU A 101 0.09 -5.96 0.13
CA LEU A 101 0.45 -6.75 -1.03
C LEU A 101 -0.77 -7.53 -1.51
N THR A 102 -1.08 -7.40 -2.80
CA THR A 102 -2.20 -8.09 -3.42
C THR A 102 -1.71 -9.30 -4.19
N SER A 103 -2.33 -10.44 -3.96
CA SER A 103 -2.12 -11.67 -4.72
C SER A 103 -3.44 -12.12 -5.35
N TYR A 104 -3.37 -13.07 -6.28
CA TYR A 104 -4.55 -13.61 -6.92
C TYR A 104 -5.50 -14.32 -5.93
N GLU A 105 -4.96 -15.04 -4.94
CA GLU A 105 -5.74 -15.84 -3.99
C GLU A 105 -6.03 -15.10 -2.68
N THR A 106 -5.10 -14.26 -2.24
CA THR A 106 -5.21 -13.59 -0.95
C THR A 106 -4.44 -12.27 -0.93
N ASN A 107 -4.75 -11.43 0.04
CA ASN A 107 -4.04 -10.18 0.25
C ASN A 107 -3.25 -10.27 1.56
N PHE A 108 -2.08 -9.66 1.60
CA PHE A 108 -1.22 -9.64 2.77
C PHE A 108 -1.08 -8.22 3.28
N PHE A 109 -1.41 -8.01 4.54
CA PHE A 109 -1.19 -6.76 5.22
C PHE A 109 0.02 -6.87 6.15
N ILE A 110 1.03 -6.04 5.92
CA ILE A 110 2.22 -5.92 6.76
C ILE A 110 2.18 -4.53 7.39
N SER A 111 2.04 -4.48 8.70
CA SER A 111 1.97 -3.23 9.47
C SER A 111 3.29 -2.45 9.40
N HIS A 112 4.42 -3.16 9.55
CA HIS A 112 5.76 -2.62 9.34
C HIS A 112 6.71 -3.72 8.88
N ALA A 113 7.67 -3.37 8.03
CA ALA A 113 8.74 -4.27 7.60
C ALA A 113 10.07 -3.54 7.52
N VAL A 114 11.13 -4.26 7.82
CA VAL A 114 12.53 -3.83 7.62
C VAL A 114 13.18 -4.77 6.62
N VAL A 115 13.93 -4.19 5.71
CA VAL A 115 14.71 -4.91 4.70
C VAL A 115 16.19 -4.70 4.99
N THR A 116 16.92 -5.79 5.13
CA THR A 116 18.39 -5.79 5.24
C THR A 116 19.01 -6.36 3.96
N SER A 117 20.33 -6.57 3.95
CA SER A 117 21.02 -7.19 2.80
C SER A 117 20.54 -8.62 2.51
N ASP A 118 20.15 -9.36 3.53
CA ASP A 118 19.90 -10.81 3.52
C ASP A 118 18.54 -11.23 4.07
N SER A 119 17.78 -10.28 4.64
CA SER A 119 16.51 -10.62 5.28
C SER A 119 15.41 -9.57 5.08
N PHE A 120 14.19 -10.08 5.03
CA PHE A 120 12.94 -9.35 5.15
C PHE A 120 12.28 -9.71 6.48
N ILE A 121 12.18 -8.75 7.38
CA ILE A 121 11.58 -8.96 8.70
C ILE A 121 10.37 -8.04 8.81
N GLY A 122 9.18 -8.64 8.95
CA GLY A 122 7.90 -7.94 9.01
C GLY A 122 7.13 -8.17 10.29
N TYR A 123 6.14 -7.31 10.52
CA TYR A 123 5.13 -7.44 11.55
C TYR A 123 3.75 -7.28 10.91
N SER A 124 2.84 -8.19 11.20
CA SER A 124 1.44 -8.13 10.79
C SER A 124 0.53 -8.27 12.00
N ASP A 125 -0.49 -7.41 12.09
CA ASP A 125 -1.57 -7.50 13.07
C ASP A 125 -2.78 -8.30 12.54
N ASP A 126 -2.65 -8.91 11.36
CA ASP A 126 -3.70 -9.72 10.77
C ASP A 126 -3.68 -11.13 11.37
N LYS A 127 -4.74 -11.47 12.10
CA LYS A 127 -4.91 -12.80 12.71
C LYS A 127 -4.99 -13.96 11.71
N ASN A 128 -5.32 -13.65 10.45
CA ASN A 128 -5.44 -14.63 9.38
C ASN A 128 -4.19 -14.64 8.47
N PHE A 129 -3.08 -14.05 8.92
CA PHE A 129 -1.86 -13.99 8.13
C PHE A 129 -1.26 -15.38 7.92
N ASP A 130 -1.16 -15.80 6.65
CA ASP A 130 -0.55 -17.06 6.24
C ASP A 130 0.90 -16.83 5.81
N GLN A 131 1.83 -17.14 6.73
CA GLN A 131 3.27 -17.00 6.50
C GLN A 131 3.75 -17.78 5.26
N LYS A 132 3.24 -19.01 5.06
CA LYS A 132 3.68 -19.86 3.94
C LYS A 132 3.26 -19.26 2.60
N LYS A 133 2.00 -18.86 2.47
CA LYS A 133 1.51 -18.22 1.24
C LYS A 133 2.21 -16.88 0.98
N PHE A 134 2.51 -16.12 2.03
CA PHE A 134 3.27 -14.90 1.91
C PHE A 134 4.69 -15.15 1.40
N ASP A 135 5.40 -16.14 1.98
CA ASP A 135 6.74 -16.54 1.56
C ASP A 135 6.77 -16.96 0.09
N ASP A 136 5.82 -17.81 -0.33
CA ASP A 136 5.73 -18.27 -1.71
C ASP A 136 5.46 -17.11 -2.68
N HIS A 137 4.55 -16.20 -2.29
CA HIS A 137 4.24 -15.00 -3.07
C HIS A 137 5.48 -14.10 -3.22
N LEU A 138 6.16 -13.80 -2.12
CA LEU A 138 7.32 -12.92 -2.13
C LEU A 138 8.50 -13.53 -2.89
N LYS A 139 8.81 -14.82 -2.66
CA LYS A 139 9.86 -15.57 -3.37
C LYS A 139 9.63 -15.62 -4.88
N LYS A 140 8.36 -15.77 -5.31
CA LYS A 140 8.00 -15.71 -6.73
C LYS A 140 8.39 -14.38 -7.36
N HIS A 141 8.06 -13.27 -6.71
CA HIS A 141 8.40 -11.94 -7.20
C HIS A 141 9.91 -11.67 -7.14
N MET A 142 10.59 -12.09 -6.06
CA MET A 142 12.05 -12.00 -5.95
C MET A 142 12.77 -12.71 -7.09
N LYS A 143 12.31 -13.92 -7.44
CA LYS A 143 12.86 -14.68 -8.56
C LYS A 143 12.70 -13.95 -9.91
N LEU A 144 11.56 -13.30 -10.13
CA LEU A 144 11.31 -12.52 -11.35
C LEU A 144 12.23 -11.30 -11.48
N GLU A 145 12.58 -10.68 -10.35
CA GLU A 145 13.46 -9.50 -10.29
C GLU A 145 14.96 -9.86 -10.12
N GLY A 146 15.29 -11.15 -10.13
CA GLY A 146 16.67 -11.61 -9.96
C GLY A 146 17.26 -11.20 -8.59
N ILE A 147 16.45 -11.30 -7.54
CA ILE A 147 16.87 -11.10 -6.15
C ILE A 147 17.23 -12.46 -5.56
N ASP A 148 18.42 -12.54 -4.97
CA ASP A 148 18.88 -13.74 -4.28
C ASP A 148 17.97 -14.14 -3.13
N SER A 149 18.04 -15.40 -2.71
CA SER A 149 17.25 -15.92 -1.60
C SER A 149 17.54 -15.14 -0.32
N MET A 150 16.48 -14.62 0.30
CA MET A 150 16.53 -13.89 1.56
C MET A 150 15.74 -14.63 2.63
N LEU A 151 16.10 -14.44 3.89
CA LEU A 151 15.30 -14.88 5.02
C LEU A 151 14.02 -14.02 5.09
N ILE A 152 12.85 -14.66 5.00
CA ILE A 152 11.57 -13.96 5.13
C ILE A 152 10.92 -14.40 6.45
N LYS A 153 10.68 -13.45 7.35
CA LYS A 153 10.01 -13.70 8.62
C LYS A 153 9.01 -12.59 8.93
N VAL A 154 7.77 -12.98 9.20
CA VAL A 154 6.75 -12.06 9.70
C VAL A 154 6.33 -12.48 11.09
N PHE A 155 6.28 -11.52 12.00
CA PHE A 155 5.85 -11.71 13.38
C PHE A 155 4.38 -11.32 13.52
N ASP A 156 3.67 -12.05 14.35
CA ASP A 156 2.27 -11.79 14.75
C ASP A 156 2.18 -10.94 16.03
N SER A 157 3.30 -10.87 16.79
CA SER A 157 3.41 -10.08 18.02
C SER A 157 4.32 -8.88 17.84
N ALA A 158 3.82 -7.70 18.21
CA ALA A 158 4.60 -6.46 18.16
C ALA A 158 5.82 -6.52 19.09
N ASP A 159 5.71 -7.13 20.27
CA ASP A 159 6.81 -7.19 21.24
C ASP A 159 7.96 -8.09 20.73
N SER A 160 7.64 -9.24 20.16
CA SER A 160 8.61 -10.14 19.54
C SER A 160 9.30 -9.47 18.35
N TYR A 161 8.55 -8.75 17.54
CA TYR A 161 9.07 -7.98 16.42
C TYR A 161 10.02 -6.86 16.87
N ILE A 162 9.63 -6.07 17.88
CA ILE A 162 10.45 -4.98 18.43
C ILE A 162 11.76 -5.53 19.02
N THR A 163 11.69 -6.68 19.73
CA THR A 163 12.89 -7.34 20.25
C THR A 163 13.84 -7.72 19.10
N ARG A 164 13.29 -8.27 18.02
CA ARG A 164 14.10 -8.62 16.84
C ARG A 164 14.70 -7.40 16.14
N LEU A 165 13.96 -6.29 16.06
CA LEU A 165 14.49 -5.03 15.50
C LEU A 165 15.69 -4.50 16.30
N LYS A 166 15.65 -4.55 17.63
CA LYS A 166 16.78 -4.14 18.49
C LYS A 166 18.01 -4.97 18.19
N GLN A 167 17.85 -6.32 18.12
CA GLN A 167 18.95 -7.23 17.78
C GLN A 167 19.57 -6.91 16.40
N LEU A 168 18.73 -6.62 15.41
CA LEU A 168 19.19 -6.25 14.06
C LEU A 168 19.91 -4.90 14.05
N ASN A 169 19.42 -3.93 14.80
CA ASN A 169 20.04 -2.60 14.90
C ASN A 169 21.41 -2.66 15.57
N GLU A 170 21.60 -3.55 16.54
CA GLU A 170 22.87 -3.77 17.22
C GLU A 170 23.89 -4.53 16.34
N SER A 171 23.43 -5.32 15.35
CA SER A 171 24.30 -6.07 14.46
C SER A 171 24.78 -5.22 13.29
N SER A 172 26.05 -4.91 13.24
CA SER A 172 26.68 -4.05 12.20
C SER A 172 26.53 -4.57 10.77
N GLN A 173 26.30 -5.86 10.57
CA GLN A 173 26.17 -6.50 9.26
C GLN A 173 24.81 -6.30 8.58
N SER A 174 23.78 -5.91 9.32
CA SER A 174 22.40 -5.82 8.82
C SER A 174 21.96 -4.42 8.38
N GLN A 175 22.84 -3.42 8.45
CA GLN A 175 22.44 -2.01 8.22
C GLN A 175 22.20 -1.64 6.77
N THR A 176 22.79 -2.37 5.81
CA THR A 176 22.62 -2.05 4.39
C THR A 176 21.35 -2.69 3.86
N ALA A 177 20.40 -1.87 3.42
CA ALA A 177 19.17 -2.37 2.81
C ALA A 177 19.42 -2.88 1.39
N ASN A 178 18.77 -3.98 1.02
CA ASN A 178 18.76 -4.46 -0.36
C ASN A 178 17.85 -3.55 -1.22
N ASP A 179 18.45 -2.69 -2.04
CA ASP A 179 17.71 -1.72 -2.85
C ASP A 179 16.77 -2.36 -3.89
N LYS A 180 17.12 -3.51 -4.44
CA LYS A 180 16.24 -4.25 -5.36
C LYS A 180 14.98 -4.72 -4.62
N MET A 181 15.17 -5.26 -3.41
CA MET A 181 14.05 -5.71 -2.57
C MET A 181 13.16 -4.53 -2.14
N CYS A 182 13.74 -3.40 -1.78
CA CYS A 182 12.99 -2.19 -1.46
C CYS A 182 12.14 -1.71 -2.65
N LYS A 183 12.70 -1.69 -3.86
CA LYS A 183 11.97 -1.33 -5.09
C LYS A 183 10.86 -2.34 -5.40
N LEU A 184 11.14 -3.64 -5.26
CA LEU A 184 10.15 -4.69 -5.45
C LEU A 184 8.95 -4.47 -4.53
N LEU A 185 9.17 -4.27 -3.23
CA LEU A 185 8.09 -4.02 -2.26
C LEU A 185 7.23 -2.80 -2.63
N MET A 186 7.86 -1.71 -3.10
CA MET A 186 7.14 -0.53 -3.56
C MET A 186 6.30 -0.79 -4.81
N ASN A 187 6.78 -1.66 -5.71
CA ASN A 187 6.08 -1.99 -6.96
C ASN A 187 4.88 -2.91 -6.72
N ILE A 188 5.01 -3.93 -5.84
CA ILE A 188 3.95 -4.91 -5.58
C ILE A 188 2.97 -4.50 -4.48
N SER A 189 3.27 -3.46 -3.70
CA SER A 189 2.34 -2.90 -2.71
C SER A 189 1.36 -1.92 -3.36
N LEU A 190 0.18 -1.78 -2.73
CA LEU A 190 -0.90 -0.87 -3.16
C LEU A 190 -0.54 0.60 -2.95
#